data_f284f96d1c66e988075a8eefe97a8cbf
#
_entry.id   f284f96d1c66e988075a8eefe97a8cbf
#
_cell.length_a   1.000
_cell.length_b   1.000
_cell.length_c   1.000
_cell.angle_alpha   90.00
_cell.angle_beta   90.00
_cell.angle_gamma   90.00
#
_symmetry.space_group_name_H-M   'P 1'
#
loop_
_entity.id
_entity.type
_entity.pdbx_description
1 polymer ?
#
loop_
_entity_poly.entity_id
_entity_poly.type
_entity_poly.pdbx_seq_one_letter_code
_entity_poly.pdbx_strand_id
1 'polypeptide(L)'
;MSLTAATSQPVAAPLTRTAIFLVVTINPGRENDVVVRKLCADLSSLVRAVGFRNPQANLSRVMGFGSDAWDRLFGEPRPKELHPFREIRGVHHAPSTPGDILFHIRASRMDFCFELATQIMSRLRSIVTTVYEVHGFKYFGDLLGFVDGTENPVADGAVAATIIGDEDAAFAGGSYVITQKYLHNMPAWNQVPVVEQEKIIGRYKLSDIEMDDSVKASYAHNVLTNITENGEQLEILRDNMPFGEVGKEEFGTFFIGYARSPRRVELMLNNMFIGLPPGNYDRLLDFSSAVTGTLFFIPTATFLDDVTPQTSVTVEEPRTNPSQPANEQQSVPAPRDGSLGIGSLKDEESYE
;
A
#
# COMPACT_ATOMS: atom_id res chain seq x y z
N MET A 1 -25.88 -10.52 -21.85
CA MET A 1 -24.59 -9.89 -21.62
C MET A 1 -23.80 -10.85 -20.75
N SER A 2 -22.69 -11.38 -21.27
CA SER A 2 -21.77 -12.21 -20.46
C SER A 2 -21.16 -11.29 -19.42
N LEU A 3 -21.44 -11.52 -18.13
CA LEU A 3 -20.73 -10.88 -17.03
C LEU A 3 -19.27 -11.32 -17.14
N THR A 4 -18.39 -10.47 -17.62
CA THR A 4 -16.94 -10.68 -17.51
C THR A 4 -16.64 -10.86 -16.02
N ALA A 5 -16.03 -11.98 -15.65
CA ALA A 5 -15.65 -12.24 -14.26
C ALA A 5 -14.81 -11.08 -13.75
N ALA A 6 -15.13 -10.58 -12.55
CA ALA A 6 -14.40 -9.47 -11.94
C ALA A 6 -12.92 -9.89 -11.75
N THR A 7 -12.00 -9.07 -12.26
CA THR A 7 -10.55 -9.32 -12.11
C THR A 7 -10.05 -8.63 -10.86
N SER A 8 -9.49 -9.42 -9.93
CA SER A 8 -8.86 -8.88 -8.71
C SER A 8 -7.61 -8.06 -9.06
N GLN A 9 -7.29 -7.08 -8.22
CA GLN A 9 -5.96 -6.48 -8.26
C GLN A 9 -4.91 -7.53 -7.86
N PRO A 10 -3.62 -7.38 -8.24
CA PRO A 10 -2.59 -8.40 -8.01
C PRO A 10 -2.15 -8.49 -6.53
N VAL A 11 -3.10 -8.63 -5.60
CA VAL A 11 -2.85 -8.72 -4.15
C VAL A 11 -2.01 -9.95 -3.83
N ALA A 12 -2.39 -11.11 -4.37
CA ALA A 12 -1.70 -12.39 -4.17
C ALA A 12 -0.53 -12.62 -5.16
N ALA A 13 -0.05 -11.58 -5.86
CA ALA A 13 1.10 -11.72 -6.74
C ALA A 13 2.37 -12.08 -5.95
N PRO A 14 3.35 -12.78 -6.57
CA PRO A 14 4.61 -13.11 -5.93
C PRO A 14 5.32 -11.87 -5.38
N LEU A 15 6.00 -12.05 -4.24
CA LEU A 15 6.77 -10.99 -3.59
C LEU A 15 7.89 -10.52 -4.52
N THR A 16 8.13 -9.22 -4.54
CA THR A 16 9.18 -8.60 -5.38
C THR A 16 10.38 -8.16 -4.54
N ARG A 17 11.41 -7.62 -5.20
CA ARG A 17 12.63 -7.18 -4.52
C ARG A 17 12.54 -5.75 -3.99
N THR A 18 11.64 -4.95 -4.54
CA THR A 18 11.47 -3.53 -4.19
C THR A 18 10.00 -3.16 -4.20
N ALA A 19 9.64 -2.22 -3.32
CA ALA A 19 8.31 -1.61 -3.34
C ALA A 19 8.37 -0.13 -2.95
N ILE A 20 7.37 0.62 -3.40
CA ILE A 20 7.02 1.93 -2.84
C ILE A 20 5.64 1.80 -2.21
N PHE A 21 5.56 2.17 -0.92
CA PHE A 21 4.32 2.31 -0.17
C PHE A 21 4.04 3.80 -0.04
N LEU A 22 3.00 4.26 -0.71
CA LEU A 22 2.62 5.67 -0.73
C LEU A 22 1.20 5.82 -0.22
N VAL A 23 1.01 6.60 0.85
CA VAL A 23 -0.30 6.94 1.38
C VAL A 23 -0.52 8.44 1.30
N VAL A 24 -1.69 8.81 0.78
CA VAL A 24 -2.09 10.19 0.59
C VAL A 24 -3.48 10.45 1.15
N THR A 25 -3.77 11.70 1.53
CA THR A 25 -5.11 12.20 1.79
C THR A 25 -5.55 13.13 0.66
N ILE A 26 -6.84 13.06 0.29
CA ILE A 26 -7.42 13.89 -0.77
C ILE A 26 -7.82 15.24 -0.18
N ASN A 27 -7.27 16.32 -0.72
CA ASN A 27 -7.63 17.66 -0.29
C ASN A 27 -9.14 17.93 -0.48
N PRO A 28 -9.78 18.77 0.32
CA PRO A 28 -11.19 19.11 0.15
C PRO A 28 -11.48 19.67 -1.25
N GLY A 29 -12.65 19.34 -1.81
CA GLY A 29 -13.13 19.82 -3.11
C GLY A 29 -13.64 18.66 -3.99
N ARG A 30 -14.82 18.82 -4.60
CA ARG A 30 -15.40 17.79 -5.48
C ARG A 30 -14.62 17.64 -6.78
N GLU A 31 -13.96 18.69 -7.25
CA GLU A 31 -13.05 18.66 -8.40
C GLU A 31 -11.88 17.68 -8.18
N ASN A 32 -11.41 17.55 -6.93
CA ASN A 32 -10.35 16.62 -6.58
C ASN A 32 -10.83 15.15 -6.69
N ASP A 33 -12.08 14.89 -6.33
CA ASP A 33 -12.71 13.58 -6.46
C ASP A 33 -12.76 13.11 -7.92
N VAL A 34 -13.07 14.04 -8.84
CA VAL A 34 -13.09 13.77 -10.28
C VAL A 34 -11.71 13.37 -10.79
N VAL A 35 -10.65 14.05 -10.33
CA VAL A 35 -9.26 13.71 -10.70
C VAL A 35 -8.87 12.33 -10.19
N VAL A 36 -9.22 11.99 -8.95
CA VAL A 36 -8.94 10.65 -8.39
C VAL A 36 -9.69 9.57 -9.16
N ARG A 37 -10.98 9.75 -9.45
CA ARG A 37 -11.77 8.79 -10.24
C ARG A 37 -11.19 8.60 -11.64
N LYS A 38 -10.72 9.68 -12.29
CA LYS A 38 -10.02 9.58 -13.58
C LYS A 38 -8.74 8.78 -13.47
N LEU A 39 -7.94 9.00 -12.40
CA LEU A 39 -6.75 8.18 -12.16
C LEU A 39 -7.10 6.70 -12.02
N CYS A 40 -8.18 6.34 -11.30
CA CYS A 40 -8.62 4.95 -11.18
C CYS A 40 -8.76 4.30 -12.58
N ALA A 41 -9.49 4.93 -13.48
CA ALA A 41 -9.71 4.45 -14.86
C ALA A 41 -8.42 4.37 -15.69
N ASP A 42 -7.49 5.30 -15.48
CA ASP A 42 -6.23 5.38 -16.22
C ASP A 42 -5.14 4.43 -15.69
N LEU A 43 -5.28 3.93 -14.46
CA LEU A 43 -4.19 3.31 -13.70
C LEU A 43 -3.63 2.04 -14.36
N SER A 44 -4.49 1.18 -14.91
CA SER A 44 -4.08 -0.02 -15.65
C SER A 44 -3.26 0.33 -16.90
N SER A 45 -3.57 1.43 -17.57
CA SER A 45 -2.83 1.92 -18.73
C SER A 45 -1.47 2.49 -18.34
N LEU A 46 -1.36 3.17 -17.19
CA LEU A 46 -0.08 3.66 -16.66
C LEU A 46 0.88 2.52 -16.36
N VAL A 47 0.40 1.48 -15.69
CA VAL A 47 1.23 0.29 -15.39
C VAL A 47 1.77 -0.33 -16.68
N ARG A 48 0.91 -0.51 -17.68
CA ARG A 48 1.33 -1.03 -19.00
C ARG A 48 2.35 -0.12 -19.66
N ALA A 49 2.14 1.20 -19.65
CA ALA A 49 3.04 2.17 -20.28
C ALA A 49 4.43 2.19 -19.64
N VAL A 50 4.53 2.04 -18.32
CA VAL A 50 5.83 1.98 -17.62
C VAL A 50 6.49 0.60 -17.78
N GLY A 51 5.71 -0.47 -17.67
CA GLY A 51 6.23 -1.84 -17.63
C GLY A 51 6.57 -2.46 -19.01
N PHE A 52 6.04 -1.93 -20.13
CA PHE A 52 6.09 -2.61 -21.43
C PHE A 52 7.52 -2.86 -21.95
N ARG A 53 8.48 -2.00 -21.61
CA ARG A 53 9.87 -2.12 -22.07
C ARG A 53 10.66 -3.22 -21.37
N ASN A 54 10.22 -3.62 -20.19
CA ASN A 54 10.86 -4.69 -19.42
C ASN A 54 9.83 -5.50 -18.63
N PRO A 55 9.15 -6.46 -19.28
CA PRO A 55 8.18 -7.32 -18.59
C PRO A 55 8.77 -8.12 -17.42
N GLN A 56 10.09 -8.44 -17.46
CA GLN A 56 10.77 -9.15 -16.37
C GLN A 56 10.93 -8.31 -15.10
N ALA A 57 10.69 -6.99 -15.17
CA ALA A 57 10.63 -6.15 -13.98
C ALA A 57 9.44 -6.51 -13.08
N ASN A 58 8.46 -7.25 -13.58
CA ASN A 58 7.26 -7.68 -12.85
C ASN A 58 6.57 -6.50 -12.14
N LEU A 59 6.49 -5.34 -12.84
CA LEU A 59 5.85 -4.17 -12.28
C LEU A 59 4.37 -4.44 -12.04
N SER A 60 3.95 -4.28 -10.81
CA SER A 60 2.57 -4.40 -10.37
C SER A 60 2.22 -3.31 -9.37
N ARG A 61 0.92 -3.09 -9.18
CA ARG A 61 0.43 -2.12 -8.19
C ARG A 61 -0.87 -2.61 -7.56
N VAL A 62 -1.09 -2.22 -6.32
CA VAL A 62 -2.37 -2.29 -5.64
C VAL A 62 -2.76 -0.88 -5.23
N MET A 63 -4.03 -0.50 -5.47
CA MET A 63 -4.62 0.75 -5.03
C MET A 63 -5.75 0.43 -4.07
N GLY A 64 -5.71 1.03 -2.88
CA GLY A 64 -6.71 0.86 -1.85
C GLY A 64 -7.29 2.18 -1.38
N PHE A 65 -8.49 2.12 -0.79
CA PHE A 65 -9.23 3.28 -0.31
C PHE A 65 -9.55 3.12 1.17
N GLY A 66 -9.27 4.16 1.94
CA GLY A 66 -9.70 4.29 3.31
C GLY A 66 -11.22 4.48 3.39
N SER A 67 -11.77 4.29 4.58
CA SER A 67 -13.21 4.38 4.86
C SER A 67 -13.84 5.68 4.35
N ASP A 68 -13.28 6.82 4.76
CA ASP A 68 -13.83 8.15 4.43
C ASP A 68 -13.68 8.46 2.94
N ALA A 69 -12.56 8.02 2.33
CA ALA A 69 -12.35 8.16 0.89
C ALA A 69 -13.31 7.31 0.08
N TRP A 70 -13.64 6.10 0.54
CA TRP A 70 -14.66 5.28 -0.11
C TRP A 70 -16.00 5.97 -0.15
N ASP A 71 -16.47 6.44 1.02
CA ASP A 71 -17.77 7.12 1.15
C ASP A 71 -17.82 8.39 0.29
N ARG A 72 -16.73 9.16 0.26
CA ARG A 72 -16.61 10.38 -0.53
C ARG A 72 -16.56 10.12 -2.04
N LEU A 73 -15.82 9.11 -2.47
CA LEU A 73 -15.60 8.84 -3.90
C LEU A 73 -16.72 7.99 -4.51
N PHE A 74 -17.22 6.99 -3.80
CA PHE A 74 -18.07 5.95 -4.38
C PHE A 74 -19.45 5.84 -3.69
N GLY A 75 -19.53 6.13 -2.40
CA GLY A 75 -20.76 6.00 -1.62
C GLY A 75 -21.25 4.55 -1.50
N GLU A 76 -22.55 4.34 -1.69
CA GLU A 76 -23.14 3.00 -1.66
C GLU A 76 -23.11 2.32 -3.03
N PRO A 77 -22.93 0.99 -3.10
CA PRO A 77 -22.74 0.09 -1.97
C PRO A 77 -21.36 0.24 -1.31
N ARG A 78 -21.26 -0.10 -0.03
CA ARG A 78 -20.07 0.02 0.80
C ARG A 78 -19.56 -1.36 1.23
N PRO A 79 -18.23 -1.64 1.20
CA PRO A 79 -17.69 -2.89 1.73
C PRO A 79 -18.05 -3.06 3.21
N LYS A 80 -18.59 -4.24 3.58
CA LYS A 80 -19.21 -4.50 4.88
C LYS A 80 -18.30 -4.25 6.08
N GLU A 81 -17.03 -4.59 5.95
CA GLU A 81 -16.05 -4.52 7.04
C GLU A 81 -15.08 -3.32 6.88
N LEU A 82 -15.36 -2.38 5.97
CA LEU A 82 -14.54 -1.18 5.81
C LEU A 82 -14.88 -0.18 6.90
N HIS A 83 -13.88 0.17 7.72
CA HIS A 83 -13.98 1.17 8.79
C HIS A 83 -12.60 1.83 9.00
N PRO A 84 -12.49 2.97 9.70
CA PRO A 84 -11.20 3.51 10.09
C PRO A 84 -10.42 2.49 10.94
N PHE A 85 -9.08 2.45 10.78
CA PHE A 85 -8.26 1.60 11.63
C PHE A 85 -8.52 1.92 13.10
N ARG A 86 -8.74 0.88 13.91
CA ARG A 86 -9.00 1.04 15.34
C ARG A 86 -7.68 1.10 16.08
N GLU A 87 -7.42 2.23 16.71
CA GLU A 87 -6.26 2.41 17.58
C GLU A 87 -6.23 1.35 18.69
N ILE A 88 -5.04 0.77 18.97
CA ILE A 88 -4.87 -0.22 20.03
C ILE A 88 -3.94 0.37 21.09
N ARG A 89 -4.43 0.46 22.33
CA ARG A 89 -3.69 0.99 23.47
C ARG A 89 -3.44 -0.12 24.50
N GLY A 90 -2.25 -0.71 24.45
CA GLY A 90 -1.70 -1.64 25.44
C GLY A 90 -0.53 -1.02 26.20
N VAL A 91 0.47 -1.84 26.53
CA VAL A 91 1.78 -1.36 26.99
C VAL A 91 2.45 -0.55 25.87
N HIS A 92 2.31 -1.02 24.66
CA HIS A 92 2.70 -0.30 23.43
C HIS A 92 1.45 0.19 22.70
N HIS A 93 1.64 1.12 21.76
CA HIS A 93 0.57 1.81 21.08
C HIS A 93 0.62 1.57 19.58
N ALA A 94 -0.50 1.14 19.00
CA ALA A 94 -0.73 1.13 17.56
C ALA A 94 -1.65 2.32 17.20
N PRO A 95 -1.13 3.42 16.67
CA PRO A 95 -1.94 4.61 16.37
C PRO A 95 -2.85 4.37 15.17
N SER A 96 -3.98 5.07 15.13
CA SER A 96 -4.77 5.25 13.91
C SER A 96 -4.30 6.53 13.22
N THR A 97 -3.92 6.42 11.95
CA THR A 97 -3.41 7.56 11.17
C THR A 97 -4.27 7.81 9.94
N PRO A 98 -4.35 9.06 9.45
CA PRO A 98 -5.08 9.38 8.22
C PRO A 98 -4.55 8.61 7.01
N GLY A 99 -5.43 8.30 6.06
CA GLY A 99 -5.07 7.70 4.79
C GLY A 99 -6.31 7.51 3.93
N ASP A 100 -6.39 8.26 2.82
CA ASP A 100 -7.49 8.15 1.87
C ASP A 100 -7.18 7.14 0.77
N ILE A 101 -5.94 7.18 0.25
CA ILE A 101 -5.52 6.29 -0.82
C ILE A 101 -4.17 5.67 -0.45
N LEU A 102 -4.09 4.35 -0.60
CA LEU A 102 -2.85 3.58 -0.58
C LEU A 102 -2.46 3.22 -2.02
N PHE A 103 -1.20 3.45 -2.35
CA PHE A 103 -0.53 2.82 -3.49
C PHE A 103 0.57 1.91 -2.97
N HIS A 104 0.45 0.60 -3.23
CA HIS A 104 1.51 -0.37 -3.04
C HIS A 104 2.04 -0.76 -4.43
N ILE A 105 3.19 -0.21 -4.80
CA ILE A 105 3.83 -0.36 -6.11
C ILE A 105 5.02 -1.30 -5.95
N ARG A 106 5.07 -2.37 -6.72
CA ARG A 106 6.06 -3.45 -6.59
C ARG A 106 6.75 -3.77 -7.91
N ALA A 107 8.04 -4.02 -7.85
CA ALA A 107 8.82 -4.50 -9.01
C ALA A 107 10.09 -5.25 -8.55
N SER A 108 10.74 -5.95 -9.49
CA SER A 108 12.09 -6.50 -9.25
C SER A 108 13.17 -5.42 -9.20
N ARG A 109 12.86 -4.18 -9.66
CA ARG A 109 13.76 -3.03 -9.74
C ARG A 109 13.07 -1.76 -9.25
N MET A 110 13.73 -0.98 -8.42
CA MET A 110 13.20 0.25 -7.81
C MET A 110 12.88 1.34 -8.84
N ASP A 111 13.63 1.45 -9.94
CA ASP A 111 13.39 2.45 -10.98
C ASP A 111 12.00 2.33 -11.61
N PHE A 112 11.44 1.11 -11.76
CA PHE A 112 10.08 0.92 -12.22
C PHE A 112 9.03 1.35 -11.20
N CYS A 113 9.28 1.08 -9.91
CA CYS A 113 8.41 1.57 -8.84
C CYS A 113 8.41 3.10 -8.80
N PHE A 114 9.59 3.70 -8.88
CA PHE A 114 9.78 5.15 -8.84
C PHE A 114 9.12 5.84 -10.03
N GLU A 115 9.30 5.32 -11.25
CA GLU A 115 8.67 5.88 -12.44
C GLU A 115 7.15 5.82 -12.35
N LEU A 116 6.57 4.68 -11.93
CA LEU A 116 5.11 4.58 -11.80
C LEU A 116 4.59 5.52 -10.71
N ALA A 117 5.25 5.60 -9.55
CA ALA A 117 4.90 6.54 -8.48
C ALA A 117 4.95 7.99 -8.98
N THR A 118 5.99 8.35 -9.75
CA THR A 118 6.13 9.68 -10.37
C THR A 118 4.97 9.98 -11.33
N GLN A 119 4.59 9.03 -12.18
CA GLN A 119 3.46 9.17 -13.11
C GLN A 119 2.12 9.32 -12.37
N ILE A 120 1.91 8.59 -11.28
CA ILE A 120 0.74 8.72 -10.41
C ILE A 120 0.72 10.12 -9.77
N MET A 121 1.82 10.51 -9.10
CA MET A 121 1.89 11.76 -8.37
C MET A 121 1.88 12.99 -9.29
N SER A 122 2.33 12.86 -10.54
CA SER A 122 2.20 13.97 -11.52
C SER A 122 0.73 14.36 -11.78
N ARG A 123 -0.20 13.44 -11.55
CA ARG A 123 -1.66 13.68 -11.69
C ARG A 123 -2.31 14.14 -10.38
N LEU A 124 -1.76 13.73 -9.25
CA LEU A 124 -2.39 13.91 -7.93
C LEU A 124 -1.79 15.05 -7.11
N ARG A 125 -0.52 15.45 -7.30
CA ARG A 125 0.22 16.32 -6.37
C ARG A 125 -0.47 17.65 -5.99
N SER A 126 -1.29 18.19 -6.88
CA SER A 126 -2.02 19.44 -6.61
C SER A 126 -3.30 19.24 -5.79
N ILE A 127 -3.75 18.00 -5.64
CA ILE A 127 -5.05 17.64 -5.05
C ILE A 127 -4.94 16.71 -3.84
N VAL A 128 -3.74 16.27 -3.51
CA VAL A 128 -3.50 15.39 -2.35
C VAL A 128 -2.40 15.93 -1.46
N THR A 129 -2.43 15.49 -0.20
CA THR A 129 -1.32 15.64 0.75
C THR A 129 -0.72 14.27 1.01
N THR A 130 0.59 14.12 0.84
CA THR A 130 1.30 12.89 1.15
C THR A 130 1.38 12.72 2.66
N VAL A 131 0.84 11.61 3.17
CA VAL A 131 0.95 11.25 4.60
C VAL A 131 2.32 10.62 4.86
N TYR A 132 2.69 9.64 4.05
CA TYR A 132 4.04 9.08 4.02
C TYR A 132 4.32 8.40 2.68
N GLU A 133 5.62 8.30 2.39
CA GLU A 133 6.18 7.49 1.31
C GLU A 133 7.32 6.66 1.89
N VAL A 134 7.30 5.34 1.65
CA VAL A 134 8.32 4.41 2.13
C VAL A 134 8.85 3.60 0.95
N HIS A 135 10.18 3.62 0.76
CA HIS A 135 10.87 2.79 -0.22
C HIS A 135 11.38 1.53 0.47
N GLY A 136 10.70 0.43 0.23
CA GLY A 136 11.05 -0.88 0.77
C GLY A 136 11.98 -1.65 -0.16
N PHE A 137 12.81 -2.49 0.42
CA PHE A 137 13.73 -3.36 -0.31
C PHE A 137 13.83 -4.72 0.34
N LYS A 138 14.05 -5.77 -0.47
CA LYS A 138 14.32 -7.09 0.06
C LYS A 138 15.73 -7.15 0.62
N TYR A 139 15.81 -7.49 1.89
CA TYR A 139 17.06 -7.70 2.61
C TYR A 139 17.36 -9.22 2.69
N PHE A 140 18.54 -9.62 3.15
CA PHE A 140 18.91 -11.04 3.28
C PHE A 140 18.21 -11.78 4.45
N GLY A 141 17.42 -11.07 5.21
CA GLY A 141 16.48 -11.45 6.25
C GLY A 141 15.59 -10.25 6.48
N ASP A 142 15.15 -10.01 7.72
CA ASP A 142 14.70 -8.70 8.17
C ASP A 142 15.86 -7.91 8.81
N LEU A 143 15.62 -6.66 9.21
CA LEU A 143 16.65 -5.85 9.88
C LEU A 143 16.99 -6.36 11.30
N LEU A 144 16.13 -7.17 11.89
CA LEU A 144 16.31 -7.80 13.20
C LEU A 144 17.15 -9.10 13.09
N GLY A 145 17.40 -9.54 11.85
CA GLY A 145 18.25 -10.69 11.52
C GLY A 145 17.51 -12.01 11.45
N PHE A 146 16.19 -12.00 11.27
CA PHE A 146 15.35 -13.19 11.09
C PHE A 146 14.79 -13.23 9.66
N VAL A 147 14.24 -14.38 9.26
CA VAL A 147 13.57 -14.52 7.96
C VAL A 147 12.11 -14.09 8.10
N ASP A 148 11.66 -13.13 7.30
CA ASP A 148 10.26 -12.73 7.25
C ASP A 148 9.51 -13.46 6.13
N GLY A 149 8.21 -13.70 6.35
CA GLY A 149 7.30 -14.30 5.37
C GLY A 149 7.34 -15.82 5.27
N THR A 150 8.02 -16.54 6.18
CA THR A 150 8.06 -18.00 6.21
C THR A 150 6.65 -18.63 6.32
N GLU A 151 5.74 -17.98 7.04
CA GLU A 151 4.36 -18.41 7.26
C GLU A 151 3.36 -17.83 6.25
N ASN A 152 3.82 -17.22 5.15
CA ASN A 152 2.89 -16.70 4.14
C ASN A 152 2.23 -17.85 3.37
N PRO A 153 0.90 -17.81 3.17
CA PRO A 153 0.22 -18.73 2.28
C PRO A 153 0.73 -18.56 0.84
N VAL A 154 0.75 -19.63 0.07
CA VAL A 154 1.25 -19.65 -1.32
C VAL A 154 0.16 -20.12 -2.29
N ALA A 155 0.27 -19.76 -3.55
CA ALA A 155 -0.62 -20.17 -4.64
C ALA A 155 -2.11 -19.97 -4.27
N ASP A 156 -2.92 -21.02 -4.34
CA ASP A 156 -4.36 -20.96 -4.04
C ASP A 156 -4.64 -20.57 -2.58
N GLY A 157 -3.76 -20.91 -1.64
CA GLY A 157 -3.86 -20.49 -0.24
C GLY A 157 -3.75 -18.98 -0.11
N ALA A 158 -2.85 -18.33 -0.85
CA ALA A 158 -2.72 -16.87 -0.85
C ALA A 158 -4.00 -16.18 -1.36
N VAL A 159 -4.62 -16.73 -2.41
CA VAL A 159 -5.91 -16.25 -2.93
C VAL A 159 -7.02 -16.45 -1.90
N ALA A 160 -7.12 -17.64 -1.30
CA ALA A 160 -8.13 -17.96 -0.29
C ALA A 160 -7.99 -17.09 0.98
N ALA A 161 -6.75 -16.72 1.36
CA ALA A 161 -6.50 -15.87 2.50
C ALA A 161 -6.88 -14.40 2.26
N THR A 162 -6.73 -13.92 1.01
CA THR A 162 -6.76 -12.48 0.72
C THR A 162 -7.98 -12.00 -0.05
N ILE A 163 -8.58 -12.84 -0.90
CA ILE A 163 -9.65 -12.41 -1.82
C ILE A 163 -11.02 -12.69 -1.21
N ILE A 164 -11.87 -11.67 -1.20
CA ILE A 164 -13.26 -11.74 -0.76
C ILE A 164 -14.06 -12.65 -1.72
N GLY A 165 -14.83 -13.55 -1.15
CA GLY A 165 -15.74 -14.44 -1.85
C GLY A 165 -17.20 -14.07 -1.60
N ASP A 166 -18.00 -15.10 -1.24
CA ASP A 166 -19.45 -14.95 -1.05
C ASP A 166 -19.83 -14.22 0.24
N GLU A 167 -18.90 -14.04 1.18
CA GLU A 167 -19.12 -13.31 2.44
C GLU A 167 -19.51 -11.83 2.23
N ASP A 168 -19.05 -11.26 1.12
CA ASP A 168 -19.49 -9.95 0.63
C ASP A 168 -19.62 -9.96 -0.90
N ALA A 169 -20.70 -10.57 -1.37
CA ALA A 169 -20.90 -10.85 -2.80
C ALA A 169 -20.85 -9.59 -3.70
N ALA A 170 -21.20 -8.42 -3.16
CA ALA A 170 -21.11 -7.16 -3.88
C ALA A 170 -19.66 -6.72 -4.14
N PHE A 171 -18.72 -7.22 -3.34
CA PHE A 171 -17.30 -6.89 -3.39
C PHE A 171 -16.42 -8.13 -3.59
N ALA A 172 -17.01 -9.22 -4.07
CA ALA A 172 -16.27 -10.43 -4.43
C ALA A 172 -15.12 -10.11 -5.40
N GLY A 173 -13.94 -10.66 -5.14
CA GLY A 173 -12.71 -10.33 -5.88
C GLY A 173 -11.91 -9.15 -5.30
N GLY A 174 -12.48 -8.39 -4.37
CA GLY A 174 -11.77 -7.38 -3.58
C GLY A 174 -10.94 -7.97 -2.45
N SER A 175 -10.30 -7.12 -1.66
CA SER A 175 -9.49 -7.49 -0.49
C SER A 175 -9.46 -6.36 0.53
N TYR A 176 -9.09 -6.67 1.76
CA TYR A 176 -8.74 -5.66 2.76
C TYR A 176 -7.22 -5.66 3.00
N VAL A 177 -6.70 -4.52 3.44
CA VAL A 177 -5.30 -4.41 3.83
C VAL A 177 -5.13 -3.46 5.02
N ILE A 178 -4.34 -3.88 5.99
CA ILE A 178 -3.87 -3.00 7.07
C ILE A 178 -2.40 -2.73 6.86
N THR A 179 -2.02 -1.46 7.01
CA THR A 179 -0.63 -1.01 6.89
C THR A 179 -0.17 -0.34 8.17
N GLN A 180 1.08 -0.62 8.56
CA GLN A 180 1.76 0.04 9.68
C GLN A 180 3.23 0.25 9.35
N LYS A 181 3.75 1.45 9.64
CA LYS A 181 5.19 1.74 9.62
C LYS A 181 5.73 1.47 11.02
N TYR A 182 6.70 0.55 11.15
CA TYR A 182 7.41 0.26 12.39
C TYR A 182 8.81 0.86 12.33
N LEU A 183 9.22 1.52 13.41
CA LEU A 183 10.59 1.96 13.63
C LEU A 183 11.27 1.07 14.66
N HIS A 184 12.49 0.62 14.37
CA HIS A 184 13.25 -0.31 15.21
C HIS A 184 14.33 0.41 16.00
N ASN A 185 14.38 0.15 17.31
CA ASN A 185 15.50 0.54 18.18
C ASN A 185 16.65 -0.47 18.01
N MET A 186 17.40 -0.36 16.89
CA MET A 186 18.49 -1.28 16.59
C MET A 186 19.61 -1.30 17.63
N PRO A 187 20.02 -0.15 18.25
CA PRO A 187 20.99 -0.17 19.34
C PRO A 187 20.55 -1.05 20.52
N ALA A 188 19.29 -0.96 20.94
CA ALA A 188 18.75 -1.78 22.02
C ALA A 188 18.63 -3.25 21.58
N TRP A 189 18.12 -3.52 20.38
CA TRP A 189 17.99 -4.89 19.86
C TRP A 189 19.34 -5.61 19.77
N ASN A 190 20.38 -4.93 19.31
CA ASN A 190 21.71 -5.51 19.15
C ASN A 190 22.41 -5.83 20.50
N GLN A 191 21.91 -5.29 21.61
CA GLN A 191 22.40 -5.63 22.95
C GLN A 191 21.71 -6.87 23.53
N VAL A 192 20.58 -7.30 22.97
CA VAL A 192 19.87 -8.49 23.42
C VAL A 192 20.67 -9.74 23.01
N PRO A 193 20.96 -10.68 23.93
CA PRO A 193 21.60 -11.94 23.56
C PRO A 193 20.78 -12.71 22.53
N VAL A 194 21.44 -13.38 21.58
CA VAL A 194 20.76 -14.11 20.46
C VAL A 194 19.70 -15.07 21.00
N VAL A 195 19.99 -15.82 22.09
CA VAL A 195 19.03 -16.75 22.69
C VAL A 195 17.73 -16.04 23.15
N GLU A 196 17.84 -14.80 23.65
CA GLU A 196 16.65 -14.03 24.02
C GLU A 196 15.94 -13.42 22.79
N GLN A 197 16.70 -13.01 21.76
CA GLN A 197 16.09 -12.61 20.47
C GLN A 197 15.26 -13.76 19.87
N GLU A 198 15.81 -14.98 19.89
CA GLU A 198 15.13 -16.19 19.43
C GLU A 198 13.84 -16.49 20.19
N LYS A 199 13.85 -16.31 21.53
CA LYS A 199 12.64 -16.47 22.37
C LYS A 199 11.58 -15.39 22.08
N ILE A 200 12.01 -14.15 21.79
CA ILE A 200 11.11 -13.06 21.43
C ILE A 200 10.42 -13.34 20.09
N ILE A 201 11.15 -13.87 19.12
CA ILE A 201 10.60 -14.18 17.79
C ILE A 201 9.87 -15.54 17.78
N GLY A 202 10.39 -16.54 18.51
CA GLY A 202 9.90 -17.91 18.54
C GLY A 202 10.54 -18.83 17.50
N ARG A 203 11.66 -18.40 16.89
CA ARG A 203 12.42 -19.14 15.87
C ARG A 203 13.91 -19.06 16.13
N TYR A 204 14.65 -20.07 15.71
CA TYR A 204 16.11 -20.04 15.76
C TYR A 204 16.67 -19.14 14.65
N LYS A 205 17.53 -18.21 15.02
CA LYS A 205 18.00 -17.13 14.14
C LYS A 205 18.76 -17.61 12.89
N LEU A 206 19.62 -18.61 13.05
CA LEU A 206 20.47 -19.12 11.97
C LEU A 206 19.77 -20.14 11.07
N SER A 207 18.91 -20.99 11.64
CA SER A 207 18.27 -22.08 10.90
C SER A 207 16.89 -21.75 10.39
N ASP A 208 16.28 -20.67 10.88
CA ASP A 208 14.86 -20.31 10.66
C ASP A 208 13.87 -21.42 11.05
N ILE A 209 14.34 -22.38 11.87
CA ILE A 209 13.47 -23.43 12.39
C ILE A 209 12.63 -22.85 13.53
N GLU A 210 11.33 -23.11 13.51
CA GLU A 210 10.43 -22.75 14.59
C GLU A 210 10.79 -23.51 15.88
N MET A 211 10.73 -22.82 17.02
CA MET A 211 10.97 -23.46 18.31
C MET A 211 9.84 -24.44 18.64
N ASP A 212 10.19 -25.55 19.30
CA ASP A 212 9.22 -26.49 19.83
C ASP A 212 8.29 -25.81 20.85
N ASP A 213 7.00 -26.13 20.82
CA ASP A 213 5.99 -25.53 21.69
C ASP A 213 6.29 -25.71 23.20
N SER A 214 7.06 -26.74 23.57
CA SER A 214 7.47 -26.98 24.94
C SER A 214 8.52 -25.98 25.49
N VAL A 215 9.22 -25.27 24.57
CA VAL A 215 10.27 -24.28 24.94
C VAL A 215 9.97 -22.87 24.42
N LYS A 216 9.01 -22.74 23.51
CA LYS A 216 8.59 -21.46 22.92
C LYS A 216 7.93 -20.60 24.00
N ALA A 217 8.35 -19.34 24.09
CA ALA A 217 7.76 -18.40 25.05
C ALA A 217 6.34 -18.01 24.62
N SER A 218 5.41 -17.91 25.58
CA SER A 218 4.01 -17.51 25.30
C SER A 218 3.87 -16.10 24.75
N TYR A 219 4.87 -15.25 24.96
CA TYR A 219 4.97 -13.88 24.43
C TYR A 219 5.70 -13.78 23.10
N ALA A 220 6.11 -14.92 22.52
CA ALA A 220 6.84 -14.92 21.25
C ALA A 220 5.97 -14.38 20.12
N HIS A 221 6.61 -13.62 19.20
CA HIS A 221 5.94 -13.00 18.07
C HIS A 221 5.13 -13.99 17.25
N ASN A 222 5.70 -15.14 16.89
CA ASN A 222 5.00 -16.14 16.10
C ASN A 222 3.85 -16.85 16.84
N VAL A 223 3.87 -16.90 18.18
CA VAL A 223 2.74 -17.42 18.98
C VAL A 223 1.56 -16.47 18.94
N LEU A 224 1.82 -15.17 19.13
CA LEU A 224 0.75 -14.16 19.22
C LEU A 224 0.19 -13.76 17.84
N THR A 225 0.97 -13.95 16.79
CA THR A 225 0.54 -13.64 15.41
C THR A 225 -0.11 -14.81 14.68
N ASN A 226 -0.02 -16.02 15.20
CA ASN A 226 -0.72 -17.19 14.66
C ASN A 226 -2.13 -17.26 15.26
N ILE A 227 -3.14 -17.04 14.43
CA ILE A 227 -4.54 -17.02 14.85
C ILE A 227 -5.22 -18.30 14.40
N THR A 228 -5.72 -19.09 15.36
CA THR A 228 -6.53 -20.28 15.07
C THR A 228 -7.91 -20.12 15.69
N GLU A 229 -8.95 -20.28 14.90
CA GLU A 229 -10.34 -20.30 15.36
C GLU A 229 -11.05 -21.55 14.85
N ASN A 230 -11.79 -22.23 15.73
CA ASN A 230 -12.52 -23.46 15.39
C ASN A 230 -11.68 -24.57 14.72
N GLY A 231 -10.36 -24.58 15.00
CA GLY A 231 -9.42 -25.53 14.41
C GLY A 231 -8.88 -25.13 13.04
N GLU A 232 -9.25 -23.96 12.52
CA GLU A 232 -8.75 -23.40 11.26
C GLU A 232 -7.81 -22.22 11.53
N GLN A 233 -6.67 -22.20 10.85
CA GLN A 233 -5.74 -21.07 10.91
C GLN A 233 -6.29 -19.91 10.06
N LEU A 234 -6.38 -18.72 10.66
CA LEU A 234 -6.77 -17.51 9.97
C LEU A 234 -5.57 -16.88 9.27
N GLU A 235 -5.28 -17.32 8.07
CA GLU A 235 -4.14 -16.84 7.30
C GLU A 235 -4.34 -15.42 6.79
N ILE A 236 -3.22 -14.68 6.69
CA ILE A 236 -3.07 -13.38 6.04
C ILE A 236 -1.85 -13.45 5.11
N LEU A 237 -1.81 -12.62 4.07
CA LEU A 237 -0.63 -12.48 3.21
C LEU A 237 0.12 -11.20 3.60
N ARG A 238 1.36 -11.37 4.04
CA ARG A 238 2.26 -10.26 4.38
C ARG A 238 3.25 -10.00 3.24
N ASP A 239 3.38 -8.76 2.84
CA ASP A 239 4.39 -8.29 1.88
C ASP A 239 5.25 -7.20 2.53
N ASN A 240 5.71 -7.52 3.75
CA ASN A 240 6.51 -6.60 4.56
C ASN A 240 7.84 -6.31 3.89
N MET A 241 8.33 -5.09 4.04
CA MET A 241 9.67 -4.74 3.57
C MET A 241 10.43 -3.90 4.58
N PRO A 242 11.72 -4.21 4.79
CA PRO A 242 12.64 -3.31 5.45
C PRO A 242 12.76 -1.98 4.70
N PHE A 243 12.96 -0.92 5.46
CA PHE A 243 13.32 0.40 4.97
C PHE A 243 14.28 1.09 5.94
N GLY A 244 14.94 2.15 5.52
CA GLY A 244 15.75 2.96 6.44
C GLY A 244 16.66 3.94 5.74
N GLU A 245 17.23 4.83 6.55
CA GLU A 245 18.24 5.80 6.16
C GLU A 245 19.44 5.67 7.11
N VAL A 246 20.52 5.05 6.61
CA VAL A 246 21.72 4.74 7.43
C VAL A 246 22.31 6.00 8.08
N GLY A 247 22.35 7.11 7.35
CA GLY A 247 22.90 8.37 7.86
C GLY A 247 22.03 9.07 8.91
N LYS A 248 20.76 8.67 9.05
CA LYS A 248 19.84 9.16 10.07
C LYS A 248 19.63 8.14 11.20
N GLU A 249 20.27 6.98 11.10
CA GLU A 249 20.04 5.85 12.00
C GLU A 249 18.55 5.45 12.11
N GLU A 250 17.77 5.71 11.04
CA GLU A 250 16.39 5.28 10.93
C GLU A 250 16.35 3.90 10.29
N PHE A 251 15.77 2.94 11.00
CA PHE A 251 15.60 1.57 10.57
C PHE A 251 14.19 1.10 10.89
N GLY A 252 13.56 0.39 9.97
CA GLY A 252 12.19 -0.04 10.21
C GLY A 252 11.71 -1.13 9.26
N THR A 253 10.52 -1.63 9.57
CA THR A 253 9.76 -2.53 8.69
C THR A 253 8.43 -1.87 8.36
N PHE A 254 8.10 -1.80 7.08
CA PHE A 254 6.77 -1.46 6.64
C PHE A 254 5.94 -2.75 6.61
N PHE A 255 5.00 -2.86 7.55
CA PHE A 255 4.04 -3.95 7.61
C PHE A 255 2.89 -3.65 6.64
N ILE A 256 2.55 -4.64 5.81
CA ILE A 256 1.38 -4.65 4.98
C ILE A 256 0.77 -6.05 4.99
N GLY A 257 -0.43 -6.16 5.57
CA GLY A 257 -1.14 -7.43 5.72
C GLY A 257 -2.44 -7.43 4.94
N TYR A 258 -2.52 -8.26 3.90
CA TYR A 258 -3.71 -8.48 3.09
C TYR A 258 -4.55 -9.62 3.65
N ALA A 259 -5.86 -9.44 3.69
CA ALA A 259 -6.80 -10.46 4.12
C ALA A 259 -8.18 -10.27 3.45
N ARG A 260 -8.94 -11.35 3.33
CA ARG A 260 -10.33 -11.30 2.87
C ARG A 260 -11.27 -10.65 3.88
N SER A 261 -10.85 -10.54 5.15
CA SER A 261 -11.52 -9.82 6.24
C SER A 261 -10.47 -9.10 7.08
N PRO A 262 -10.65 -7.81 7.40
CA PRO A 262 -9.72 -7.06 8.23
C PRO A 262 -9.63 -7.63 9.66
N ARG A 263 -10.68 -8.30 10.14
CA ARG A 263 -10.74 -8.94 11.45
C ARG A 263 -9.54 -9.86 11.70
N ARG A 264 -9.03 -10.56 10.67
CA ARG A 264 -7.87 -11.46 10.80
C ARG A 264 -6.63 -10.71 11.26
N VAL A 265 -6.33 -9.59 10.61
CA VAL A 265 -5.19 -8.73 10.96
C VAL A 265 -5.45 -8.02 12.29
N GLU A 266 -6.68 -7.56 12.54
CA GLU A 266 -7.04 -6.90 13.80
C GLU A 266 -6.88 -7.83 15.01
N LEU A 267 -7.24 -9.11 14.91
CA LEU A 267 -7.02 -10.10 15.96
C LEU A 267 -5.53 -10.30 16.22
N MET A 268 -4.74 -10.45 15.17
CA MET A 268 -3.28 -10.56 15.26
C MET A 268 -2.69 -9.35 15.99
N LEU A 269 -3.04 -8.14 15.57
CA LEU A 269 -2.55 -6.92 16.20
C LEU A 269 -3.04 -6.79 17.66
N ASN A 270 -4.28 -7.17 17.94
CA ASN A 270 -4.78 -7.16 19.32
C ASN A 270 -3.97 -8.11 20.22
N ASN A 271 -3.65 -9.32 19.75
CA ASN A 271 -2.80 -10.24 20.49
C ASN A 271 -1.38 -9.68 20.70
N MET A 272 -0.83 -9.01 19.68
CA MET A 272 0.50 -8.38 19.79
C MET A 272 0.51 -7.25 20.84
N PHE A 273 -0.42 -6.31 20.74
CA PHE A 273 -0.39 -5.07 21.54
C PHE A 273 -1.04 -5.22 22.93
N ILE A 274 -2.13 -5.98 23.06
CA ILE A 274 -2.82 -6.22 24.34
C ILE A 274 -2.31 -7.48 25.01
N GLY A 275 -2.00 -8.51 24.22
CA GLY A 275 -1.54 -9.80 24.68
C GLY A 275 -2.64 -10.85 24.78
N LEU A 276 -2.19 -12.12 24.78
CA LEU A 276 -3.04 -13.30 24.99
C LEU A 276 -2.40 -14.24 26.04
N PRO A 277 -2.93 -14.29 27.28
CA PRO A 277 -4.00 -13.43 27.84
C PRO A 277 -3.57 -11.96 27.94
N PRO A 278 -4.50 -11.02 28.20
CA PRO A 278 -4.16 -9.59 28.36
C PRO A 278 -2.96 -9.37 29.30
N GLY A 279 -1.98 -8.57 28.83
CA GLY A 279 -0.72 -8.32 29.52
C GLY A 279 0.44 -9.22 29.06
N ASN A 280 0.16 -10.37 28.39
CA ASN A 280 1.17 -11.20 27.75
C ASN A 280 1.35 -10.74 26.29
N TYR A 281 1.84 -9.50 26.11
CA TYR A 281 2.00 -8.85 24.82
C TYR A 281 3.27 -9.32 24.08
N ASP A 282 3.35 -9.03 22.80
CA ASP A 282 4.48 -9.37 21.93
C ASP A 282 5.73 -8.56 22.33
N ARG A 283 6.75 -9.26 22.83
CA ARG A 283 7.98 -8.63 23.33
C ARG A 283 8.83 -8.01 22.22
N LEU A 284 8.53 -8.29 20.95
CA LEU A 284 9.15 -7.58 19.84
C LEU A 284 8.82 -6.08 19.86
N LEU A 285 7.65 -5.71 20.39
CA LEU A 285 7.23 -4.31 20.52
C LEU A 285 8.08 -3.48 21.49
N ASP A 286 8.88 -4.11 22.35
CA ASP A 286 9.87 -3.42 23.18
C ASP A 286 10.99 -2.79 22.35
N PHE A 287 11.16 -3.26 21.09
CA PHE A 287 12.21 -2.82 20.15
C PHE A 287 11.63 -2.24 18.85
N SER A 288 10.34 -2.38 18.61
CA SER A 288 9.66 -1.97 17.38
C SER A 288 8.42 -1.17 17.71
N SER A 289 8.38 0.10 17.30
CA SER A 289 7.27 1.01 17.59
C SER A 289 6.45 1.26 16.33
N ALA A 290 5.15 0.99 16.37
CA ALA A 290 4.24 1.38 15.30
C ALA A 290 4.03 2.90 15.32
N VAL A 291 4.27 3.58 14.20
CA VAL A 291 4.11 5.04 14.07
C VAL A 291 2.97 5.43 13.14
N THR A 292 2.42 4.46 12.40
CA THR A 292 1.21 4.61 11.59
C THR A 292 0.29 3.40 11.75
N GLY A 293 -0.97 3.55 11.36
CA GLY A 293 -1.94 2.45 11.29
C GLY A 293 -3.15 2.88 10.46
N THR A 294 -3.40 2.20 9.33
CA THR A 294 -4.51 2.51 8.44
C THR A 294 -5.09 1.23 7.83
N LEU A 295 -6.40 1.16 7.72
CA LEU A 295 -7.15 0.11 7.03
C LEU A 295 -7.65 0.65 5.69
N PHE A 296 -7.42 -0.13 4.62
CA PHE A 296 -7.94 0.17 3.29
C PHE A 296 -8.70 -1.03 2.72
N PHE A 297 -9.68 -0.73 1.88
CA PHE A 297 -10.32 -1.69 0.99
C PHE A 297 -9.68 -1.63 -0.40
N ILE A 298 -9.45 -2.78 -1.00
CA ILE A 298 -8.87 -2.95 -2.33
C ILE A 298 -9.98 -3.45 -3.26
N PRO A 299 -10.57 -2.61 -4.10
CA PRO A 299 -11.56 -3.04 -5.07
C PRO A 299 -10.93 -3.89 -6.17
N THR A 300 -11.73 -4.54 -6.98
CA THR A 300 -11.26 -5.28 -8.17
C THR A 300 -10.61 -4.33 -9.18
N ALA A 301 -9.73 -4.84 -10.03
CA ALA A 301 -9.17 -4.07 -11.15
C ALA A 301 -10.29 -3.65 -12.12
N THR A 302 -11.26 -4.54 -12.37
CA THR A 302 -12.45 -4.24 -13.18
C THR A 302 -13.22 -3.06 -12.61
N PHE A 303 -13.44 -3.01 -11.28
CA PHE A 303 -14.09 -1.86 -10.64
C PHE A 303 -13.35 -0.55 -10.93
N LEU A 304 -12.01 -0.54 -10.79
CA LEU A 304 -11.22 0.67 -11.06
C LEU A 304 -11.31 1.11 -12.51
N ASP A 305 -11.23 0.16 -13.45
CA ASP A 305 -11.30 0.44 -14.88
C ASP A 305 -12.69 0.98 -15.31
N ASP A 306 -13.75 0.59 -14.59
CA ASP A 306 -15.14 0.98 -14.85
C ASP A 306 -15.56 2.28 -14.12
N VAL A 307 -14.70 2.85 -13.29
CA VAL A 307 -14.99 4.12 -12.58
C VAL A 307 -15.21 5.23 -13.61
N THR A 308 -16.49 5.64 -13.74
CA THR A 308 -16.84 6.74 -14.65
C THR A 308 -16.42 8.09 -14.03
N PRO A 309 -15.65 8.93 -14.73
CA PRO A 309 -15.47 10.31 -14.30
C PRO A 309 -16.84 10.99 -14.24
N GLN A 310 -17.24 11.51 -13.08
CA GLN A 310 -18.45 12.33 -13.00
C GLN A 310 -18.19 13.57 -13.85
N THR A 311 -18.92 13.70 -14.95
CA THR A 311 -18.94 14.93 -15.74
C THR A 311 -19.42 16.03 -14.81
N SER A 312 -18.63 17.07 -14.61
CA SER A 312 -19.02 18.27 -13.88
C SER A 312 -20.38 18.72 -14.41
N VAL A 313 -21.34 18.86 -13.49
CA VAL A 313 -22.62 19.49 -13.78
C VAL A 313 -22.30 20.80 -14.50
N THR A 314 -22.71 20.90 -15.73
CA THR A 314 -22.68 22.14 -16.51
C THR A 314 -23.38 23.20 -15.67
N VAL A 315 -22.65 24.17 -15.16
CA VAL A 315 -23.23 25.43 -14.70
C VAL A 315 -23.94 25.98 -15.92
N GLU A 316 -25.28 26.03 -15.89
CA GLU A 316 -26.04 26.78 -16.89
C GLU A 316 -25.48 28.19 -16.90
N GLU A 317 -24.82 28.56 -18.01
CA GLU A 317 -24.50 29.95 -18.25
C GLU A 317 -25.81 30.75 -18.30
N PRO A 318 -25.87 31.91 -17.63
CA PRO A 318 -27.04 32.78 -17.75
C PRO A 318 -27.21 33.16 -19.23
N ARG A 319 -28.38 32.85 -19.77
CA ARG A 319 -28.75 33.20 -21.13
C ARG A 319 -28.63 34.72 -21.30
N THR A 320 -27.56 35.19 -21.92
CA THR A 320 -27.41 36.56 -22.35
C THR A 320 -28.24 36.72 -23.65
N ASN A 321 -29.18 37.65 -23.61
CA ASN A 321 -30.00 38.08 -24.71
C ASN A 321 -29.14 38.62 -25.84
N PRO A 322 -29.47 38.36 -27.10
CA PRO A 322 -28.71 38.91 -28.23
C PRO A 322 -29.24 40.31 -28.60
N SER A 323 -28.41 41.32 -28.52
CA SER A 323 -28.53 42.52 -29.36
C SER A 323 -27.23 43.35 -29.40
N GLN A 324 -26.76 43.41 -30.59
CA GLN A 324 -26.17 44.47 -31.39
C GLN A 324 -24.69 44.39 -31.79
N PRO A 325 -24.29 44.97 -32.92
CA PRO A 325 -23.37 44.37 -33.87
C PRO A 325 -21.97 45.01 -33.94
N ALA A 326 -21.12 44.25 -34.53
CA ALA A 326 -19.82 44.55 -35.17
C ALA A 326 -19.20 45.94 -34.99
N ASN A 327 -17.93 45.97 -34.55
CA ASN A 327 -16.95 46.87 -35.15
C ASN A 327 -15.55 46.24 -35.23
N GLU A 328 -14.81 46.69 -36.21
CA GLU A 328 -13.66 46.21 -36.90
C GLU A 328 -12.36 45.96 -36.10
N GLN A 329 -11.69 44.93 -36.52
CA GLN A 329 -10.24 44.74 -36.73
C GLN A 329 -9.21 45.59 -35.96
N GLN A 330 -8.43 44.89 -35.13
CA GLN A 330 -6.99 45.18 -35.06
C GLN A 330 -6.22 43.87 -34.87
N SER A 331 -5.34 43.60 -35.81
CA SER A 331 -4.40 42.49 -35.85
C SER A 331 -3.28 42.69 -34.86
N VAL A 332 -3.04 41.71 -33.97
CA VAL A 332 -1.87 41.62 -33.10
C VAL A 332 -0.95 40.51 -33.63
N PRO A 333 0.35 40.76 -33.78
CA PRO A 333 1.28 39.78 -34.36
C PRO A 333 1.58 38.62 -33.42
N ALA A 334 1.78 37.45 -34.02
CA ALA A 334 2.10 36.17 -33.35
C ALA A 334 3.41 36.24 -32.56
N PRO A 335 3.48 35.57 -31.40
CA PRO A 335 4.75 35.42 -30.65
C PRO A 335 5.68 34.45 -31.37
N ARG A 336 6.95 34.82 -31.42
CA ARG A 336 8.05 34.03 -31.98
C ARG A 336 8.28 32.78 -31.12
N ASP A 337 8.42 31.67 -31.82
CA ASP A 337 8.88 30.37 -31.36
C ASP A 337 10.18 30.52 -30.54
N GLY A 338 10.07 30.22 -29.25
CA GLY A 338 11.20 30.11 -28.34
C GLY A 338 11.74 28.70 -28.26
N SER A 339 12.29 28.19 -29.35
CA SER A 339 13.05 26.97 -29.36
C SER A 339 14.30 27.08 -28.47
N LEU A 340 14.33 26.42 -27.36
CA LEU A 340 15.56 26.16 -26.58
C LEU A 340 16.39 25.13 -27.35
N GLY A 341 17.34 25.61 -28.14
CA GLY A 341 18.33 24.75 -28.79
C GLY A 341 19.22 24.06 -27.77
N ILE A 342 18.91 22.81 -27.42
CA ILE A 342 19.85 21.92 -26.77
C ILE A 342 20.67 21.27 -27.88
N GLY A 343 21.90 21.76 -28.03
CA GLY A 343 22.87 21.29 -29.01
C GLY A 343 23.18 19.82 -28.82
N SER A 344 23.20 19.11 -29.94
CA SER A 344 23.73 17.76 -30.09
C SER A 344 25.20 17.72 -29.73
N LEU A 345 25.56 17.03 -28.65
CA LEU A 345 26.92 16.57 -28.38
C LEU A 345 27.11 15.25 -29.12
N LYS A 346 27.55 15.32 -30.38
CA LYS A 346 28.32 14.31 -31.07
C LYS A 346 29.62 14.95 -31.44
N ASP A 347 30.66 14.60 -30.75
CA ASP A 347 32.02 14.58 -31.28
C ASP A 347 32.72 13.34 -30.74
N GLU A 348 32.93 12.41 -31.68
CA GLU A 348 33.91 11.34 -31.60
C GLU A 348 35.29 11.97 -31.70
N GLU A 349 36.14 11.71 -30.76
CA GLU A 349 37.59 11.68 -31.02
C GLU A 349 38.23 10.42 -30.44
N SER A 350 38.66 9.58 -31.37
CA SER A 350 39.59 8.50 -31.21
C SER A 350 40.96 9.05 -30.84
N TYR A 351 41.62 8.48 -29.80
CA TYR A 351 43.09 8.43 -29.70
C TYR A 351 43.52 7.10 -29.11
N GLU A 352 44.59 6.58 -29.74
CA GLU A 352 45.37 5.34 -29.65
C GLU A 352 45.54 4.68 -28.30
#